data_a4d04733444cd5bd753f8605ee2010fe
#
_entry.id   a4d04733444cd5bd753f8605ee2010fe
#
_cell.length_a   1.000
_cell.length_b   1.000
_cell.length_c   1.000
_cell.angle_alpha   90.00
_cell.angle_beta   90.00
_cell.angle_gamma   90.00
#
_symmetry.space_group_name_H-M   'P 1'
#
loop_
_entity.id
_entity.type
_entity.pdbx_description
1 polymer ?
#
loop_
_entity_poly.entity_id
_entity_poly.type
_entity_poly.pdbx_seq_one_letter_code
_entity_poly.pdbx_strand_id
1 'polypeptide(L)'
;KYEYVDYFVNFIKKRNAPKLKYLFIDEAQDLSAQQWKVVDMLQQESGALETWIAGDDDQAIFRWAGADIEHFISMANDENNTIKPLTQSYRIPVSVHTLATKIAQSISRRIPKEYKPRDEEGKRKVLNIRPLNQGLKEGDWLILCRTHEIVKQVSEALETYGWLYKRYGSSVISFRFIEAIRAWTKLQKGETISGVDCDVLYHHMDSTRIKRNYGVFKGQHESLYNLDTLIKEYGLREDIKLSSTRTASVKDIAWYDMLNGKGLRKRIPYLRSIMRSGNKLDAIPRIEVSTIHASKGGERDNVMLITDLSYGPYKASTENQQGRDDEARVFYVGATRAKKELHIIHRTEGQFEYEPIFFHERNCA
;
A
#
# COMPACT_ATOMS: atom_id res chain seq x y z
N LYS A 1 -21.41 23.94 -2.00
CA LYS A 1 -20.33 23.06 -1.48
C LYS A 1 -19.03 23.59 -2.04
N TYR A 2 -18.07 23.93 -1.18
CA TYR A 2 -16.72 24.30 -1.61
C TYR A 2 -15.93 23.04 -1.94
N GLU A 3 -15.23 23.04 -3.08
CA GLU A 3 -14.22 22.04 -3.41
C GLU A 3 -12.87 22.42 -2.79
N TYR A 4 -11.96 21.48 -2.69
CA TYR A 4 -10.66 21.74 -2.06
C TYR A 4 -9.88 22.87 -2.76
N VAL A 5 -10.03 23.01 -4.06
CA VAL A 5 -9.43 24.09 -4.87
C VAL A 5 -9.98 25.46 -4.51
N ASP A 6 -11.25 25.56 -4.12
CA ASP A 6 -11.89 26.84 -3.77
C ASP A 6 -11.23 27.49 -2.56
N TYR A 7 -10.69 26.69 -1.62
CA TYR A 7 -9.97 27.22 -0.45
C TYR A 7 -8.71 27.98 -0.87
N PHE A 8 -7.92 27.43 -1.80
CA PHE A 8 -6.73 28.11 -2.31
C PHE A 8 -7.10 29.38 -3.07
N VAL A 9 -8.09 29.30 -3.97
CA VAL A 9 -8.55 30.46 -4.75
C VAL A 9 -9.06 31.58 -3.83
N ASN A 10 -9.83 31.24 -2.81
CA ASN A 10 -10.35 32.22 -1.85
C ASN A 10 -9.24 32.82 -0.97
N PHE A 11 -8.25 32.00 -0.57
CA PHE A 11 -7.11 32.47 0.20
C PHE A 11 -6.28 33.48 -0.61
N ILE A 12 -5.95 33.15 -1.87
CA ILE A 12 -5.24 34.03 -2.78
C ILE A 12 -6.00 35.35 -3.02
N LYS A 13 -7.33 35.28 -3.24
CA LYS A 13 -8.17 36.47 -3.46
C LYS A 13 -8.22 37.40 -2.26
N LYS A 14 -8.27 36.83 -1.04
CA LYS A 14 -8.34 37.63 0.20
C LYS A 14 -7.02 38.31 0.54
N ARG A 15 -5.91 37.89 -0.02
CA ARG A 15 -4.56 38.43 0.22
C ARG A 15 -4.27 38.63 1.71
N ASN A 16 -4.64 37.71 2.54
CA ASN A 16 -4.49 37.77 3.99
C ASN A 16 -3.41 36.76 4.46
N ALA A 17 -2.17 37.00 4.03
CA ALA A 17 -1.05 36.18 4.41
C ALA A 17 -0.74 36.33 5.92
N PRO A 18 -0.55 35.25 6.66
CA PRO A 18 -0.08 35.34 8.03
C PRO A 18 1.33 35.95 8.07
N LYS A 19 1.65 36.64 9.17
CA LYS A 19 3.03 37.13 9.37
C LYS A 19 3.92 35.96 9.71
N LEU A 20 4.95 35.71 8.87
CA LEU A 20 5.91 34.64 9.02
C LEU A 20 7.32 35.18 9.15
N LYS A 21 8.14 34.55 9.97
CA LYS A 21 9.58 34.82 10.01
C LYS A 21 10.34 33.96 9.01
N TYR A 22 9.94 32.72 8.87
CA TYR A 22 10.48 31.75 7.94
C TYR A 22 9.36 31.00 7.25
N LEU A 23 9.55 30.64 5.99
CA LEU A 23 8.62 29.82 5.20
C LEU A 23 9.36 28.56 4.73
N PHE A 24 8.87 27.37 5.09
CA PHE A 24 9.43 26.10 4.66
C PHE A 24 8.38 25.34 3.83
N ILE A 25 8.76 24.94 2.62
CA ILE A 25 7.94 24.14 1.71
C ILE A 25 8.65 22.82 1.50
N ASP A 26 8.00 21.72 1.83
CA ASP A 26 8.53 20.37 1.63
C ASP A 26 7.78 19.66 0.50
N GLU A 27 8.43 18.67 -0.15
CA GLU A 27 7.91 17.92 -1.31
C GLU A 27 7.40 18.85 -2.43
N ALA A 28 8.11 19.95 -2.69
CA ALA A 28 7.66 21.03 -3.56
C ALA A 28 7.44 20.59 -5.02
N GLN A 29 8.08 19.53 -5.49
CA GLN A 29 7.89 18.96 -6.82
C GLN A 29 6.47 18.40 -7.04
N ASP A 30 5.68 18.21 -5.96
CA ASP A 30 4.31 17.72 -6.04
C ASP A 30 3.25 18.83 -6.00
N LEU A 31 3.67 20.09 -5.86
CA LEU A 31 2.75 21.20 -5.81
C LEU A 31 2.11 21.47 -7.17
N SER A 32 0.79 21.66 -7.16
CA SER A 32 0.04 22.11 -8.32
C SER A 32 0.29 23.61 -8.60
N ALA A 33 -0.02 24.06 -9.81
CA ALA A 33 0.07 25.48 -10.18
C ALA A 33 -0.73 26.40 -9.24
N GLN A 34 -1.83 25.93 -8.66
CA GLN A 34 -2.60 26.72 -7.68
C GLN A 34 -1.89 26.79 -6.33
N GLN A 35 -1.25 25.71 -5.89
CA GLN A 35 -0.48 25.71 -4.65
C GLN A 35 0.78 26.57 -4.80
N TRP A 36 1.43 26.58 -5.96
CA TRP A 36 2.54 27.50 -6.24
C TRP A 36 2.11 28.96 -6.10
N LYS A 37 0.94 29.36 -6.63
CA LYS A 37 0.40 30.72 -6.41
C LYS A 37 0.21 31.07 -4.93
N VAL A 38 -0.12 30.11 -4.08
CA VAL A 38 -0.17 30.33 -2.63
C VAL A 38 1.23 30.57 -2.08
N VAL A 39 2.21 29.78 -2.50
CA VAL A 39 3.61 29.95 -2.09
C VAL A 39 4.11 31.34 -2.49
N ASP A 40 3.90 31.75 -3.74
CA ASP A 40 4.30 33.08 -4.27
C ASP A 40 3.67 34.21 -3.44
N MET A 41 2.38 34.11 -3.14
CA MET A 41 1.69 35.10 -2.31
C MET A 41 2.26 35.14 -0.88
N LEU A 42 2.55 33.97 -0.28
CA LEU A 42 3.15 33.91 1.05
C LEU A 42 4.55 34.51 1.06
N GLN A 43 5.37 34.28 0.03
CA GLN A 43 6.68 34.91 -0.11
C GLN A 43 6.58 36.42 -0.17
N GLN A 44 5.62 36.97 -0.95
CA GLN A 44 5.47 38.40 -1.17
C GLN A 44 4.84 39.13 0.03
N GLU A 45 3.91 38.54 0.73
CA GLU A 45 3.01 39.25 1.65
C GLU A 45 3.20 38.91 3.13
N SER A 46 3.81 37.74 3.46
CA SER A 46 3.98 37.31 4.85
C SER A 46 5.05 38.10 5.61
N GLY A 47 5.98 38.71 4.90
CA GLY A 47 7.17 39.35 5.47
C GLY A 47 8.25 38.34 5.91
N ALA A 48 8.22 37.13 5.35
CA ALA A 48 9.23 36.10 5.63
C ALA A 48 10.64 36.60 5.26
N LEU A 49 11.56 36.43 6.18
CA LEU A 49 12.98 36.80 5.99
C LEU A 49 13.66 35.82 5.02
N GLU A 50 13.28 34.58 5.10
CA GLU A 50 13.81 33.51 4.23
C GLU A 50 12.70 32.51 3.89
N THR A 51 12.76 32.02 2.66
CA THR A 51 11.93 30.90 2.17
C THR A 51 12.84 29.73 1.80
N TRP A 52 12.55 28.57 2.34
CA TRP A 52 13.24 27.31 2.05
C TRP A 52 12.30 26.38 1.31
N ILE A 53 12.72 25.94 0.13
CA ILE A 53 11.93 25.02 -0.70
C ILE A 53 12.73 23.74 -0.88
N ALA A 54 12.20 22.65 -0.36
CA ALA A 54 12.79 21.32 -0.47
C ALA A 54 11.98 20.45 -1.43
N GLY A 55 12.67 19.67 -2.25
CA GLY A 55 12.04 18.76 -3.19
C GLY A 55 13.04 17.96 -4.00
N ASP A 56 12.55 16.98 -4.70
CA ASP A 56 13.31 16.12 -5.62
C ASP A 56 12.51 15.91 -6.90
N ASP A 57 12.91 16.57 -7.98
CA ASP A 57 12.24 16.49 -9.28
C ASP A 57 12.27 15.08 -9.90
N ASP A 58 13.25 14.24 -9.53
CA ASP A 58 13.26 12.83 -9.94
C ASP A 58 12.17 12.02 -9.21
N GLN A 59 11.56 12.54 -8.13
CA GLN A 59 10.44 11.96 -7.41
C GLN A 59 9.08 12.62 -7.74
N ALA A 60 9.00 13.46 -8.76
CA ALA A 60 7.76 14.11 -9.20
C ALA A 60 6.86 13.15 -9.99
N ILE A 61 6.04 12.37 -9.29
CA ILE A 61 5.18 11.34 -9.88
C ILE A 61 3.69 11.71 -9.90
N PHE A 62 3.31 12.92 -9.45
CA PHE A 62 1.91 13.36 -9.36
C PHE A 62 1.51 14.37 -10.43
N ARG A 63 2.24 14.44 -11.57
CA ARG A 63 1.87 15.32 -12.68
C ARG A 63 0.47 15.03 -13.22
N TRP A 64 0.05 13.77 -13.27
CA TRP A 64 -1.31 13.36 -13.63
C TRP A 64 -2.39 13.92 -12.68
N ALA A 65 -2.02 14.28 -11.45
CA ALA A 65 -2.89 14.92 -10.47
C ALA A 65 -2.75 16.46 -10.45
N GLY A 66 -1.98 17.03 -11.39
CA GLY A 66 -1.83 18.47 -11.57
C GLY A 66 -0.58 19.07 -10.94
N ALA A 67 0.39 18.26 -10.48
CA ALA A 67 1.68 18.78 -10.02
C ALA A 67 2.42 19.52 -11.16
N ASP A 68 2.95 20.68 -10.85
CA ASP A 68 3.68 21.57 -11.78
C ASP A 68 5.18 21.46 -11.52
N ILE A 69 5.77 20.43 -12.10
CA ILE A 69 7.21 20.18 -11.99
C ILE A 69 8.04 21.25 -12.72
N GLU A 70 7.51 21.84 -13.79
CA GLU A 70 8.24 22.86 -14.55
C GLU A 70 8.49 24.11 -13.70
N HIS A 71 7.52 24.49 -12.87
CA HIS A 71 7.70 25.58 -11.91
C HIS A 71 8.85 25.27 -10.94
N PHE A 72 8.89 24.06 -10.37
CA PHE A 72 9.96 23.64 -9.46
C PHE A 72 11.34 23.64 -10.15
N ILE A 73 11.44 23.12 -11.38
CA ILE A 73 12.69 23.11 -12.14
C ILE A 73 13.11 24.54 -12.51
N SER A 74 12.17 25.43 -12.85
CA SER A 74 12.50 26.83 -13.18
C SER A 74 13.10 27.59 -12.02
N MET A 75 12.63 27.33 -10.79
CA MET A 75 13.21 27.93 -9.58
C MET A 75 14.66 27.52 -9.34
N ALA A 76 15.01 26.29 -9.69
CA ALA A 76 16.39 25.82 -9.60
C ALA A 76 17.32 26.44 -10.65
N ASN A 77 16.76 27.02 -11.73
CA ASN A 77 17.52 27.69 -12.78
C ASN A 77 17.54 29.21 -12.62
N ASP A 78 16.86 29.75 -11.60
CA ASP A 78 16.84 31.19 -11.32
C ASP A 78 18.09 31.59 -10.54
N GLU A 79 18.88 32.50 -11.09
CA GLU A 79 20.13 32.98 -10.49
C GLU A 79 19.95 33.69 -9.12
N ASN A 80 18.73 34.12 -8.83
CA ASN A 80 18.41 34.72 -7.51
C ASN A 80 18.24 33.68 -6.40
N ASN A 81 18.13 32.41 -6.76
CA ASN A 81 17.95 31.29 -5.79
C ASN A 81 19.29 30.63 -5.47
N THR A 82 19.49 30.31 -4.20
CA THR A 82 20.65 29.54 -3.75
C THR A 82 20.27 28.06 -3.67
N ILE A 83 20.89 27.22 -4.49
CA ILE A 83 20.67 25.77 -4.46
C ILE A 83 21.65 25.10 -3.51
N LYS A 84 21.11 24.25 -2.62
CA LYS A 84 21.89 23.41 -1.69
C LYS A 84 21.51 21.94 -1.88
N PRO A 85 22.24 21.17 -2.73
CA PRO A 85 21.95 19.77 -2.90
C PRO A 85 22.25 18.98 -1.63
N LEU A 86 21.35 18.04 -1.26
CA LEU A 86 21.59 17.04 -0.24
C LEU A 86 22.30 15.86 -0.87
N THR A 87 23.60 15.72 -0.61
CA THR A 87 24.50 14.81 -1.33
C THR A 87 24.67 13.43 -0.67
N GLN A 88 23.95 13.14 0.39
CA GLN A 88 24.03 11.86 1.08
C GLN A 88 22.66 11.21 1.24
N SER A 89 22.50 9.98 0.76
CA SER A 89 21.35 9.15 1.05
C SER A 89 21.64 8.24 2.25
N TYR A 90 20.75 8.25 3.22
CA TYR A 90 20.77 7.35 4.39
C TYR A 90 19.83 6.15 4.22
N ARG A 91 19.18 6.04 3.07
CA ARG A 91 18.20 4.99 2.77
C ARG A 91 18.78 3.89 1.90
N ILE A 92 19.23 4.24 0.71
CA ILE A 92 19.51 3.26 -0.34
C ILE A 92 20.96 2.78 -0.32
N PRO A 93 21.18 1.46 -0.47
CA PRO A 93 22.50 0.88 -0.57
C PRO A 93 23.10 1.06 -1.97
N VAL A 94 24.40 0.76 -2.12
CA VAL A 94 25.17 0.96 -3.35
C VAL A 94 24.51 0.32 -4.58
N SER A 95 24.10 -0.95 -4.48
CA SER A 95 23.53 -1.68 -5.61
C SER A 95 22.19 -1.11 -6.11
N VAL A 96 21.36 -0.58 -5.18
CA VAL A 96 20.10 0.11 -5.53
C VAL A 96 20.38 1.49 -6.10
N HIS A 97 21.31 2.23 -5.49
CA HIS A 97 21.71 3.56 -5.95
C HIS A 97 22.22 3.54 -7.41
N THR A 98 23.07 2.56 -7.73
CA THR A 98 23.61 2.40 -9.10
C THR A 98 22.50 2.30 -10.15
N LEU A 99 21.45 1.52 -9.89
CA LEU A 99 20.31 1.43 -10.79
C LEU A 99 19.48 2.72 -10.79
N ALA A 100 19.15 3.24 -9.61
CA ALA A 100 18.34 4.45 -9.46
C ALA A 100 18.97 5.65 -10.18
N THR A 101 20.29 5.82 -10.08
CA THR A 101 21.02 6.86 -10.80
C THR A 101 20.87 6.73 -12.32
N LYS A 102 20.99 5.52 -12.88
CA LYS A 102 20.79 5.31 -14.31
C LYS A 102 19.36 5.55 -14.78
N ILE A 103 18.37 5.15 -13.97
CA ILE A 103 16.98 5.48 -14.26
C ILE A 103 16.80 7.01 -14.26
N ALA A 104 17.30 7.72 -13.24
CA ALA A 104 17.19 9.17 -13.16
C ALA A 104 17.90 9.87 -14.33
N GLN A 105 19.08 9.41 -14.72
CA GLN A 105 19.83 9.93 -15.88
C GLN A 105 19.11 9.78 -17.23
N SER A 106 18.16 8.85 -17.34
CA SER A 106 17.32 8.70 -18.53
C SER A 106 16.21 9.75 -18.65
N ILE A 107 15.94 10.51 -17.58
CA ILE A 107 14.94 11.58 -17.57
C ILE A 107 15.51 12.77 -18.29
N SER A 108 14.87 13.21 -19.37
CA SER A 108 15.36 14.30 -20.22
C SER A 108 15.23 15.68 -19.56
N ARG A 109 14.17 15.88 -18.77
CA ARG A 109 13.86 17.15 -18.11
C ARG A 109 14.01 17.00 -16.60
N ARG A 110 15.21 17.31 -16.07
CA ARG A 110 15.55 17.19 -14.65
C ARG A 110 16.61 18.20 -14.21
N ILE A 111 16.70 18.42 -12.91
CA ILE A 111 17.80 19.17 -12.28
C ILE A 111 19.00 18.22 -12.14
N PRO A 112 20.16 18.52 -12.75
CA PRO A 112 21.36 17.70 -12.56
C PRO A 112 21.76 17.69 -11.09
N LYS A 113 21.88 16.50 -10.52
CA LYS A 113 22.30 16.29 -9.14
C LYS A 113 22.96 14.94 -8.95
N GLU A 114 23.87 14.90 -8.02
CA GLU A 114 24.56 13.66 -7.60
C GLU A 114 24.42 13.50 -6.09
N TYR A 115 24.25 12.26 -5.66
CA TYR A 115 24.24 11.93 -4.25
C TYR A 115 24.90 10.57 -4.02
N LYS A 116 25.43 10.37 -2.81
CA LYS A 116 26.10 9.14 -2.41
C LYS A 116 25.10 8.17 -1.77
N PRO A 117 25.20 6.88 -2.04
CA PRO A 117 24.47 5.86 -1.29
C PRO A 117 25.01 5.79 0.16
N ARG A 118 24.36 5.03 0.99
CA ARG A 118 24.98 4.57 2.23
C ARG A 118 26.03 3.48 1.93
N ASP A 119 26.90 3.19 2.92
CA ASP A 119 28.09 2.36 2.70
C ASP A 119 27.79 0.87 2.40
N GLU A 120 26.59 0.37 2.77
CA GLU A 120 26.25 -1.03 2.55
C GLU A 120 26.00 -1.33 1.07
N GLU A 121 26.53 -2.46 0.61
CA GLU A 121 26.37 -2.90 -0.78
C GLU A 121 24.91 -3.15 -1.14
N GLY A 122 24.15 -3.78 -0.24
CA GLY A 122 22.78 -4.21 -0.52
C GLY A 122 22.71 -5.36 -1.54
N LYS A 123 21.50 -5.70 -1.96
CA LYS A 123 21.30 -6.76 -2.97
C LYS A 123 20.31 -6.30 -4.02
N ARG A 124 20.61 -6.65 -5.28
CA ARG A 124 19.72 -6.42 -6.41
C ARG A 124 19.62 -7.69 -7.24
N LYS A 125 18.40 -8.06 -7.66
CA LYS A 125 18.16 -9.24 -8.49
C LYS A 125 17.08 -8.95 -9.52
N VAL A 126 17.24 -9.52 -10.71
CA VAL A 126 16.18 -9.61 -11.71
C VAL A 126 15.63 -11.03 -11.69
N LEU A 127 14.33 -11.17 -11.56
CA LEU A 127 13.66 -12.46 -11.40
C LEU A 127 12.45 -12.56 -12.32
N ASN A 128 12.20 -13.75 -12.84
CA ASN A 128 10.95 -14.05 -13.52
C ASN A 128 9.80 -14.24 -12.52
N ILE A 129 8.57 -13.98 -12.92
CA ILE A 129 7.41 -13.74 -12.06
C ILE A 129 7.05 -14.85 -11.07
N ARG A 130 7.52 -16.06 -11.21
CA ARG A 130 7.12 -17.19 -10.35
C ARG A 130 7.82 -17.37 -8.99
N PRO A 131 8.60 -16.41 -8.47
CA PRO A 131 9.15 -16.48 -7.12
C PRO A 131 8.18 -16.01 -6.01
N LEU A 132 6.95 -15.58 -6.30
CA LEU A 132 6.00 -15.18 -5.25
C LEU A 132 5.72 -16.30 -4.23
N ASN A 133 5.94 -17.55 -4.57
CA ASN A 133 5.81 -18.69 -3.66
C ASN A 133 7.11 -19.06 -2.91
N GLN A 134 8.28 -18.59 -3.35
CA GLN A 134 9.59 -18.96 -2.79
C GLN A 134 10.35 -17.79 -2.17
N GLY A 135 10.25 -16.58 -2.74
CA GLY A 135 11.05 -15.42 -2.33
C GLY A 135 10.56 -14.69 -1.08
N LEU A 136 9.34 -14.96 -0.62
CA LEU A 136 8.69 -14.19 0.46
C LEU A 136 8.74 -14.87 1.84
N LYS A 137 9.53 -15.95 2.00
CA LYS A 137 9.55 -16.75 3.24
C LYS A 137 10.06 -15.99 4.46
N GLU A 138 11.01 -15.08 4.26
CA GLU A 138 11.68 -14.34 5.33
C GLU A 138 11.71 -12.83 5.04
N GLY A 139 11.80 -12.03 6.10
CA GLY A 139 11.89 -10.58 6.00
C GLY A 139 10.56 -9.86 5.72
N ASP A 140 10.58 -8.55 5.83
CA ASP A 140 9.46 -7.68 5.51
C ASP A 140 9.55 -7.25 4.05
N TRP A 141 8.46 -7.42 3.30
CA TRP A 141 8.41 -7.18 1.87
C TRP A 141 7.41 -6.11 1.51
N LEU A 142 7.81 -5.20 0.63
CA LEU A 142 6.93 -4.27 -0.06
C LEU A 142 6.90 -4.64 -1.55
N ILE A 143 5.75 -5.09 -2.03
CA ILE A 143 5.53 -5.40 -3.44
C ILE A 143 4.90 -4.18 -4.10
N LEU A 144 5.60 -3.60 -5.06
CA LEU A 144 5.22 -2.38 -5.75
C LEU A 144 4.76 -2.66 -7.17
N CYS A 145 3.60 -2.17 -7.50
CA CYS A 145 2.96 -2.29 -8.81
C CYS A 145 2.69 -0.91 -9.40
N ARG A 146 2.65 -0.83 -10.73
CA ARG A 146 2.36 0.44 -11.41
C ARG A 146 0.90 0.88 -11.28
N THR A 147 -0.05 -0.06 -11.31
CA THR A 147 -1.49 0.23 -11.30
C THR A 147 -2.25 -0.60 -10.28
N HIS A 148 -3.46 -0.16 -9.93
CA HIS A 148 -4.38 -0.89 -9.05
C HIS A 148 -4.80 -2.26 -9.62
N GLU A 149 -4.86 -2.38 -10.95
CA GLU A 149 -5.16 -3.65 -11.60
C GLU A 149 -4.07 -4.69 -11.33
N ILE A 150 -2.78 -4.29 -11.49
CA ILE A 150 -1.65 -5.16 -11.20
C ILE A 150 -1.59 -5.50 -9.70
N VAL A 151 -1.89 -4.54 -8.81
CA VAL A 151 -2.04 -4.82 -7.36
C VAL A 151 -3.07 -5.90 -7.12
N LYS A 152 -4.21 -5.88 -7.84
CA LYS A 152 -5.24 -6.90 -7.71
C LYS A 152 -4.73 -8.28 -8.16
N GLN A 153 -4.07 -8.37 -9.30
CA GLN A 153 -3.49 -9.62 -9.84
C GLN A 153 -2.46 -10.22 -8.87
N VAL A 154 -1.55 -9.40 -8.35
CA VAL A 154 -0.56 -9.81 -7.35
C VAL A 154 -1.25 -10.26 -6.05
N SER A 155 -2.29 -9.56 -5.61
CA SER A 155 -3.08 -9.93 -4.44
C SER A 155 -3.74 -11.30 -4.61
N GLU A 156 -4.33 -11.59 -5.77
CA GLU A 156 -4.95 -12.88 -6.09
C GLU A 156 -3.92 -14.02 -6.08
N ALA A 157 -2.71 -13.76 -6.58
CA ALA A 157 -1.60 -14.73 -6.51
C ALA A 157 -1.19 -14.99 -5.05
N LEU A 158 -1.04 -13.97 -4.21
CA LEU A 158 -0.73 -14.12 -2.79
C LEU A 158 -1.83 -14.89 -2.05
N GLU A 159 -3.09 -14.63 -2.36
CA GLU A 159 -4.25 -15.35 -1.80
C GLU A 159 -4.23 -16.83 -2.18
N THR A 160 -3.87 -17.15 -3.42
CA THR A 160 -3.76 -18.53 -3.91
C THR A 160 -2.67 -19.30 -3.16
N TYR A 161 -1.52 -18.68 -2.91
CA TYR A 161 -0.40 -19.29 -2.16
C TYR A 161 -0.58 -19.23 -0.63
N GLY A 162 -1.62 -18.59 -0.13
CA GLY A 162 -1.90 -18.49 1.31
C GLY A 162 -0.94 -17.57 2.06
N TRP A 163 -0.45 -16.53 1.43
CA TRP A 163 0.35 -15.51 2.09
C TRP A 163 -0.52 -14.50 2.83
N LEU A 164 -0.16 -14.21 4.09
CA LEU A 164 -0.73 -13.06 4.81
C LEU A 164 -0.11 -11.78 4.31
N TYR A 165 -0.94 -10.81 3.92
CA TYR A 165 -0.47 -9.53 3.40
C TYR A 165 -1.35 -8.36 3.81
N LYS A 166 -0.77 -7.17 3.71
CA LYS A 166 -1.47 -5.87 3.75
C LYS A 166 -1.64 -5.36 2.33
N ARG A 167 -2.67 -4.60 2.11
CA ARG A 167 -2.86 -3.84 0.88
C ARG A 167 -3.06 -2.36 1.24
N TYR A 168 -2.19 -1.50 0.72
CA TYR A 168 -2.16 -0.07 1.06
C TYR A 168 -2.10 0.16 2.58
N GLY A 169 -1.20 -0.51 3.28
CA GLY A 169 -1.02 -0.41 4.73
C GLY A 169 -2.06 -1.13 5.59
N SER A 170 -3.20 -1.54 5.01
CA SER A 170 -4.29 -2.18 5.75
C SER A 170 -4.29 -3.69 5.57
N SER A 171 -4.49 -4.45 6.66
CA SER A 171 -4.68 -5.90 6.58
C SER A 171 -5.89 -6.25 5.74
N VAL A 172 -5.73 -7.20 4.81
CA VAL A 172 -6.84 -7.69 3.97
C VAL A 172 -7.80 -8.61 4.74
N ILE A 173 -7.39 -9.09 5.91
CA ILE A 173 -8.24 -9.84 6.84
C ILE A 173 -8.52 -8.93 8.05
N SER A 174 -9.79 -8.70 8.33
CA SER A 174 -10.20 -7.92 9.49
C SER A 174 -9.78 -8.63 10.79
N PHE A 175 -9.20 -7.89 11.73
CA PHE A 175 -8.86 -8.38 13.06
C PHE A 175 -10.09 -8.95 13.78
N ARG A 176 -11.22 -8.27 13.72
CA ARG A 176 -12.49 -8.75 14.29
C ARG A 176 -12.93 -10.10 13.73
N PHE A 177 -12.65 -10.36 12.45
CA PHE A 177 -12.97 -11.66 11.87
C PHE A 177 -12.06 -12.78 12.40
N ILE A 178 -10.79 -12.47 12.63
CA ILE A 178 -9.86 -13.41 13.28
C ILE A 178 -10.31 -13.72 14.71
N GLU A 179 -10.78 -12.71 15.45
CA GLU A 179 -11.36 -12.88 16.78
C GLU A 179 -12.60 -13.78 16.74
N ALA A 180 -13.49 -13.62 15.76
CA ALA A 180 -14.63 -14.50 15.58
C ALA A 180 -14.22 -15.97 15.34
N ILE A 181 -13.18 -16.21 14.52
CA ILE A 181 -12.64 -17.56 14.30
C ILE A 181 -12.08 -18.14 15.60
N ARG A 182 -11.35 -17.35 16.37
CA ARG A 182 -10.79 -17.77 17.67
C ARG A 182 -11.89 -18.11 18.66
N ALA A 183 -12.90 -17.25 18.78
CA ALA A 183 -14.04 -17.46 19.66
C ALA A 183 -14.79 -18.76 19.31
N TRP A 184 -15.05 -18.96 18.01
CA TRP A 184 -15.67 -20.22 17.56
C TRP A 184 -14.81 -21.46 17.87
N THR A 185 -13.50 -21.37 17.62
CA THR A 185 -12.57 -22.48 17.89
C THR A 185 -12.51 -22.84 19.38
N LYS A 186 -12.54 -21.84 20.28
CA LYS A 186 -12.62 -22.07 21.74
C LYS A 186 -13.91 -22.81 22.12
N LEU A 187 -15.06 -22.34 21.64
CA LEU A 187 -16.34 -22.99 21.91
C LEU A 187 -16.38 -24.44 21.46
N GLN A 188 -15.80 -24.76 20.30
CA GLN A 188 -15.71 -26.13 19.80
C GLN A 188 -14.80 -27.03 20.65
N LYS A 189 -13.83 -26.47 21.35
CA LYS A 189 -12.99 -27.20 22.32
C LYS A 189 -13.63 -27.33 23.69
N GLY A 190 -14.86 -26.82 23.88
CA GLY A 190 -15.54 -26.82 25.17
C GLY A 190 -15.11 -25.71 26.13
N GLU A 191 -14.32 -24.76 25.62
CA GLU A 191 -13.91 -23.58 26.38
C GLU A 191 -15.02 -22.50 26.39
N THR A 192 -14.93 -21.58 27.33
CA THR A 192 -15.81 -20.39 27.39
C THR A 192 -15.23 -19.21 26.66
N ILE A 193 -16.12 -18.30 26.24
CA ILE A 193 -15.76 -17.01 25.61
C ILE A 193 -16.45 -15.86 26.33
N SER A 194 -15.90 -14.64 26.25
CA SER A 194 -16.49 -13.44 26.84
C SER A 194 -17.71 -12.95 26.06
N GLY A 195 -18.53 -12.07 26.68
CA GLY A 195 -19.64 -11.42 26.00
C GLY A 195 -19.18 -10.55 24.82
N VAL A 196 -17.97 -9.95 24.88
CA VAL A 196 -17.37 -9.22 23.76
C VAL A 196 -17.07 -10.18 22.61
N ASP A 197 -16.48 -11.35 22.90
CA ASP A 197 -16.22 -12.37 21.88
C ASP A 197 -17.52 -12.90 21.27
N CYS A 198 -18.58 -13.03 22.07
CA CYS A 198 -19.92 -13.42 21.59
C CYS A 198 -20.49 -12.41 20.61
N ASP A 199 -20.39 -11.11 20.91
CA ASP A 199 -20.86 -10.06 20.02
C ASP A 199 -20.13 -10.07 18.69
N VAL A 200 -18.80 -10.19 18.72
CA VAL A 200 -17.95 -10.34 17.52
C VAL A 200 -18.31 -11.59 16.74
N LEU A 201 -18.51 -12.72 17.41
CA LEU A 201 -18.86 -14.00 16.80
C LEU A 201 -20.21 -13.92 16.08
N TYR A 202 -21.26 -13.43 16.76
CA TYR A 202 -22.60 -13.33 16.19
C TYR A 202 -22.68 -12.33 15.04
N HIS A 203 -21.88 -11.26 15.09
CA HIS A 203 -21.78 -10.28 13.98
C HIS A 203 -21.30 -10.95 12.67
N HIS A 204 -20.44 -11.95 12.77
CA HIS A 204 -19.84 -12.64 11.62
C HIS A 204 -20.57 -13.91 11.21
N MET A 205 -21.53 -14.40 12.00
CA MET A 205 -22.36 -15.53 11.65
C MET A 205 -23.34 -15.23 10.51
N ASP A 206 -23.66 -16.24 9.73
CA ASP A 206 -24.81 -16.17 8.83
C ASP A 206 -26.09 -16.09 9.65
N SER A 207 -27.04 -15.24 9.24
CA SER A 207 -28.31 -15.05 9.94
C SER A 207 -29.13 -16.34 10.08
N THR A 208 -28.91 -17.33 9.21
CA THR A 208 -29.55 -18.64 9.29
C THR A 208 -29.05 -19.52 10.43
N ARG A 209 -27.92 -19.15 11.08
CA ARG A 209 -27.31 -19.86 12.20
C ARG A 209 -27.97 -19.49 13.54
N ILE A 210 -28.74 -18.40 13.56
CA ILE A 210 -29.35 -17.84 14.76
C ILE A 210 -30.88 -17.88 14.62
N LYS A 211 -31.60 -18.16 15.70
CA LYS A 211 -33.07 -18.10 15.75
C LYS A 211 -33.51 -16.64 15.62
N ARG A 212 -34.69 -16.39 15.04
CA ARG A 212 -35.28 -15.03 14.94
C ARG A 212 -35.37 -14.38 16.33
N ASN A 213 -35.09 -13.07 16.39
CA ASN A 213 -35.13 -12.23 17.59
C ASN A 213 -34.04 -12.50 18.65
N TYR A 214 -32.99 -13.24 18.27
CA TYR A 214 -31.80 -13.46 19.09
C TYR A 214 -30.57 -12.83 18.40
N GLY A 215 -29.48 -12.68 19.13
CA GLY A 215 -28.20 -12.40 18.50
C GLY A 215 -27.57 -11.05 18.82
N VAL A 216 -28.03 -10.35 19.88
CA VAL A 216 -27.35 -9.13 20.33
C VAL A 216 -27.01 -9.27 21.83
N PHE A 217 -25.72 -9.28 22.12
CA PHE A 217 -25.17 -9.25 23.48
C PHE A 217 -25.03 -7.80 23.92
N LYS A 218 -26.10 -7.19 24.44
CA LYS A 218 -26.04 -5.82 24.99
C LYS A 218 -25.72 -5.87 26.48
N GLY A 219 -24.56 -5.30 26.85
CA GLY A 219 -24.27 -4.95 28.25
C GLY A 219 -23.75 -6.09 29.16
N GLN A 220 -23.42 -7.27 28.65
CA GLN A 220 -22.91 -8.38 29.44
C GLN A 220 -21.45 -8.74 29.07
N HIS A 221 -20.59 -7.75 29.04
CA HIS A 221 -19.22 -7.92 28.51
C HIS A 221 -18.32 -8.80 29.39
N GLU A 222 -18.57 -8.85 30.70
CA GLU A 222 -17.74 -9.63 31.66
C GLU A 222 -18.20 -11.06 31.87
N SER A 223 -19.39 -11.44 31.38
CA SER A 223 -19.91 -12.80 31.53
C SER A 223 -19.21 -13.77 30.59
N LEU A 224 -19.06 -15.03 31.03
CA LEU A 224 -18.50 -16.12 30.25
C LEU A 224 -19.59 -17.05 29.72
N TYR A 225 -19.48 -17.43 28.48
CA TYR A 225 -20.47 -18.23 27.76
C TYR A 225 -19.83 -19.46 27.16
N ASN A 226 -20.47 -20.60 27.33
CA ASN A 226 -20.14 -21.83 26.62
C ASN A 226 -21.12 -22.10 25.49
N LEU A 227 -20.85 -23.09 24.67
CA LEU A 227 -21.65 -23.45 23.50
C LEU A 227 -23.09 -23.82 23.88
N ASP A 228 -23.30 -24.58 24.97
CA ASP A 228 -24.62 -25.01 25.41
C ASP A 228 -25.48 -23.83 25.88
N THR A 229 -24.90 -22.86 26.58
CA THR A 229 -25.57 -21.61 26.96
C THR A 229 -26.01 -20.82 25.74
N LEU A 230 -25.14 -20.70 24.70
CA LEU A 230 -25.47 -20.00 23.45
C LEU A 230 -26.63 -20.69 22.70
N ILE A 231 -26.72 -22.01 22.74
CA ILE A 231 -27.82 -22.78 22.13
C ILE A 231 -29.14 -22.56 22.90
N LYS A 232 -29.10 -22.67 24.21
CA LYS A 232 -30.31 -22.64 25.06
C LYS A 232 -30.88 -21.25 25.22
N GLU A 233 -30.02 -20.26 25.44
CA GLU A 233 -30.45 -18.93 25.91
C GLU A 233 -30.27 -17.82 24.86
N TYR A 234 -29.29 -17.97 23.93
CA TYR A 234 -28.91 -16.92 22.98
C TYR A 234 -29.21 -17.27 21.53
N GLY A 235 -30.06 -18.26 21.30
CA GLY A 235 -30.65 -18.57 20.00
C GLY A 235 -29.74 -19.16 18.97
N LEU A 236 -28.53 -19.62 19.34
CA LEU A 236 -27.70 -20.40 18.44
C LEU A 236 -28.43 -21.69 18.07
N ARG A 237 -28.50 -22.03 16.77
CA ARG A 237 -29.17 -23.25 16.35
C ARG A 237 -28.29 -24.46 16.64
N GLU A 238 -28.87 -25.50 17.21
CA GLU A 238 -28.18 -26.75 17.46
C GLU A 238 -27.86 -27.52 16.17
N ASP A 239 -28.81 -27.50 15.23
CA ASP A 239 -28.68 -28.09 13.89
C ASP A 239 -28.52 -27.04 12.83
N ILE A 240 -27.46 -27.14 12.07
CA ILE A 240 -27.06 -26.19 11.04
C ILE A 240 -27.25 -26.82 9.67
N LYS A 241 -28.13 -26.24 8.85
CA LYS A 241 -28.33 -26.62 7.46
C LYS A 241 -27.20 -26.06 6.60
N LEU A 242 -26.38 -26.93 6.03
CA LEU A 242 -25.23 -26.58 5.17
C LEU A 242 -25.60 -26.56 3.69
N SER A 243 -26.53 -27.46 3.27
CA SER A 243 -27.06 -27.53 1.92
C SER A 243 -28.52 -28.04 1.94
N SER A 244 -29.15 -28.24 0.78
CA SER A 244 -30.48 -28.86 0.69
C SER A 244 -30.54 -30.28 1.29
N THR A 245 -29.40 -30.99 1.29
CA THR A 245 -29.31 -32.41 1.69
C THR A 245 -28.43 -32.65 2.92
N ARG A 246 -27.73 -31.62 3.45
CA ARG A 246 -26.76 -31.79 4.54
C ARG A 246 -27.09 -30.87 5.72
N THR A 247 -27.37 -31.49 6.84
CA THR A 247 -27.46 -30.84 8.16
C THR A 247 -26.37 -31.44 9.06
N ALA A 248 -25.78 -30.63 9.92
CA ALA A 248 -24.77 -31.08 10.89
C ALA A 248 -25.03 -30.40 12.24
N SER A 249 -24.63 -31.08 13.32
CA SER A 249 -24.65 -30.50 14.66
C SER A 249 -23.72 -29.28 14.72
N VAL A 250 -24.11 -28.26 15.43
CA VAL A 250 -23.30 -27.08 15.68
C VAL A 250 -21.95 -27.43 16.33
N LYS A 251 -21.88 -28.52 17.09
CA LYS A 251 -20.63 -29.01 17.72
C LYS A 251 -19.58 -29.48 16.71
N ASP A 252 -20.01 -29.85 15.49
CA ASP A 252 -19.14 -30.43 14.45
C ASP A 252 -18.93 -29.47 13.27
N ILE A 253 -19.43 -28.23 13.36
CA ILE A 253 -19.35 -27.25 12.27
C ILE A 253 -18.01 -26.55 12.27
N ALA A 254 -17.30 -26.64 11.17
CA ALA A 254 -16.08 -25.85 10.96
C ALA A 254 -16.37 -24.33 10.93
N TRP A 255 -15.42 -23.54 11.40
CA TRP A 255 -15.58 -22.08 11.43
C TRP A 255 -15.96 -21.47 10.08
N TYR A 256 -15.46 -21.99 8.96
CA TYR A 256 -15.73 -21.49 7.62
C TYR A 256 -17.17 -21.78 7.13
N ASP A 257 -17.86 -22.74 7.73
CA ASP A 257 -19.29 -22.99 7.49
C ASP A 257 -20.18 -22.22 8.47
N MET A 258 -19.64 -21.82 9.62
CA MET A 258 -20.34 -21.05 10.65
C MET A 258 -20.26 -19.54 10.37
N LEU A 259 -19.07 -19.04 10.06
CA LEU A 259 -18.74 -17.64 9.87
C LEU A 259 -18.75 -17.24 8.37
N ASN A 260 -19.86 -17.45 7.70
CA ASN A 260 -19.96 -17.17 6.28
C ASN A 260 -20.88 -15.97 5.96
N GLY A 261 -21.09 -15.10 6.93
CA GLY A 261 -21.90 -13.91 6.83
C GLY A 261 -21.39 -12.93 5.74
N LYS A 262 -22.08 -11.81 5.59
CA LYS A 262 -21.95 -10.80 4.54
C LYS A 262 -20.53 -10.60 3.98
N GLY A 263 -20.30 -11.01 2.73
CA GLY A 263 -19.04 -10.77 2.01
C GLY A 263 -17.89 -11.74 2.31
N LEU A 264 -18.00 -12.61 3.32
CA LEU A 264 -16.93 -13.51 3.75
C LEU A 264 -16.81 -14.76 2.89
N ARG A 265 -17.87 -15.20 2.21
CA ARG A 265 -17.85 -16.40 1.32
C ARG A 265 -16.70 -16.34 0.31
N LYS A 266 -16.44 -15.17 -0.25
CA LYS A 266 -15.35 -14.96 -1.22
C LYS A 266 -13.95 -15.06 -0.59
N ARG A 267 -13.85 -14.86 0.74
CA ARG A 267 -12.58 -14.90 1.49
C ARG A 267 -12.24 -16.28 2.05
N ILE A 268 -13.21 -17.17 2.20
CA ILE A 268 -13.00 -18.51 2.77
C ILE A 268 -11.91 -19.31 2.04
N PRO A 269 -11.87 -19.36 0.69
CA PRO A 269 -10.80 -20.06 -0.03
C PRO A 269 -9.40 -19.55 0.35
N TYR A 270 -9.23 -18.26 0.46
CA TYR A 270 -7.98 -17.62 0.85
C TYR A 270 -7.59 -18.00 2.29
N LEU A 271 -8.51 -17.89 3.25
CA LEU A 271 -8.25 -18.26 4.64
C LEU A 271 -7.85 -19.73 4.79
N ARG A 272 -8.51 -20.62 4.04
CA ARG A 272 -8.14 -22.04 3.98
C ARG A 272 -6.76 -22.24 3.36
N SER A 273 -6.38 -21.44 2.36
CA SER A 273 -5.04 -21.47 1.75
C SER A 273 -3.96 -21.07 2.78
N ILE A 274 -4.20 -20.02 3.58
CA ILE A 274 -3.30 -19.62 4.67
C ILE A 274 -3.07 -20.76 5.66
N MET A 275 -4.14 -21.42 6.09
CA MET A 275 -4.05 -22.55 7.04
C MET A 275 -3.30 -23.74 6.44
N ARG A 276 -3.54 -24.06 5.16
CA ARG A 276 -2.85 -25.14 4.45
C ARG A 276 -1.36 -24.88 4.27
N SER A 277 -0.96 -23.62 4.08
CA SER A 277 0.46 -23.25 3.97
C SER A 277 1.19 -23.22 5.31
N GLY A 278 0.50 -23.56 6.42
CA GLY A 278 1.07 -23.55 7.77
C GLY A 278 1.18 -22.18 8.42
N ASN A 279 0.67 -21.14 7.76
CA ASN A 279 0.63 -19.80 8.33
C ASN A 279 -0.49 -19.68 9.36
N LYS A 280 -0.24 -18.88 10.41
CA LYS A 280 -1.25 -18.55 11.41
C LYS A 280 -2.07 -17.35 10.94
N LEU A 281 -3.40 -17.45 11.03
CA LEU A 281 -4.30 -16.35 10.60
C LEU A 281 -4.10 -15.05 11.39
N ASP A 282 -3.59 -15.16 12.60
CA ASP A 282 -3.34 -14.05 13.52
C ASP A 282 -1.89 -13.53 13.49
N ALA A 283 -1.06 -14.05 12.62
CA ALA A 283 0.29 -13.54 12.45
C ALA A 283 0.25 -12.10 11.87
N ILE A 284 1.23 -11.30 12.25
CA ILE A 284 1.41 -9.95 11.67
C ILE A 284 1.84 -10.11 10.21
N PRO A 285 1.09 -9.57 9.25
CA PRO A 285 1.48 -9.63 7.84
C PRO A 285 2.81 -8.92 7.61
N ARG A 286 3.79 -9.64 7.06
CA ARG A 286 5.12 -9.13 6.69
C ARG A 286 5.18 -8.64 5.25
N ILE A 287 4.18 -8.96 4.44
CA ILE A 287 4.07 -8.59 3.04
C ILE A 287 3.08 -7.44 2.93
N GLU A 288 3.47 -6.41 2.20
CA GLU A 288 2.59 -5.31 1.82
C GLU A 288 2.57 -5.18 0.29
N VAL A 289 1.38 -5.03 -0.29
CA VAL A 289 1.20 -4.76 -1.72
C VAL A 289 0.63 -3.37 -1.90
N SER A 290 1.25 -2.57 -2.74
CA SER A 290 0.85 -1.19 -3.00
C SER A 290 1.13 -0.77 -4.44
N THR A 291 0.55 0.33 -4.87
CA THR A 291 1.09 1.01 -6.05
C THR A 291 2.35 1.79 -5.68
N ILE A 292 3.23 2.01 -6.68
CA ILE A 292 4.41 2.86 -6.50
C ILE A 292 4.00 4.25 -6.01
N HIS A 293 2.93 4.83 -6.55
CA HIS A 293 2.41 6.13 -6.14
C HIS A 293 1.98 6.18 -4.67
N ALA A 294 1.23 5.18 -4.20
CA ALA A 294 0.77 5.13 -2.81
C ALA A 294 1.89 4.80 -1.81
N SER A 295 3.02 4.28 -2.29
CA SER A 295 4.20 4.00 -1.46
C SER A 295 5.15 5.18 -1.30
N LYS A 296 4.89 6.32 -1.99
CA LYS A 296 5.74 7.51 -1.87
C LYS A 296 5.83 7.94 -0.39
N GLY A 297 7.02 8.30 0.06
CA GLY A 297 7.30 8.56 1.49
C GLY A 297 7.56 7.30 2.33
N GLY A 298 7.14 6.10 1.88
CA GLY A 298 7.41 4.85 2.58
C GLY A 298 8.75 4.21 2.19
N GLU A 299 9.15 3.19 2.95
CA GLU A 299 10.36 2.40 2.70
C GLU A 299 10.24 1.02 3.35
N ARG A 300 10.98 0.02 2.84
CA ARG A 300 11.09 -1.33 3.43
C ARG A 300 12.50 -1.89 3.23
N ASP A 301 12.86 -2.84 4.08
CA ASP A 301 14.13 -3.56 3.92
C ASP A 301 14.18 -4.25 2.57
N ASN A 302 13.12 -4.95 2.18
CA ASN A 302 13.05 -5.67 0.92
C ASN A 302 11.90 -5.13 0.05
N VAL A 303 12.20 -4.84 -1.20
CA VAL A 303 11.22 -4.37 -2.18
C VAL A 303 11.20 -5.31 -3.38
N MET A 304 10.00 -5.66 -3.81
CA MET A 304 9.76 -6.37 -5.06
C MET A 304 9.05 -5.39 -6.01
N LEU A 305 9.74 -4.99 -7.07
CA LEU A 305 9.24 -4.03 -8.04
C LEU A 305 8.75 -4.76 -9.28
N ILE A 306 7.44 -4.75 -9.49
CA ILE A 306 6.78 -5.36 -10.65
C ILE A 306 6.87 -4.38 -11.83
N THR A 307 7.41 -4.85 -12.94
CA THR A 307 7.64 -4.02 -14.13
C THR A 307 6.46 -3.95 -15.10
N ASP A 308 5.39 -4.68 -14.80
CA ASP A 308 4.17 -4.68 -15.62
C ASP A 308 3.55 -3.30 -15.73
N LEU A 309 3.09 -2.96 -16.94
CA LEU A 309 2.32 -1.76 -17.25
C LEU A 309 0.91 -2.12 -17.73
N SER A 310 -0.05 -1.27 -17.42
CA SER A 310 -1.30 -1.23 -18.17
C SER A 310 -1.13 -0.44 -19.47
N TYR A 311 -2.07 -0.58 -20.40
CA TYR A 311 -1.97 0.04 -21.73
C TYR A 311 -1.73 1.57 -21.70
N GLY A 312 -2.41 2.29 -20.79
CA GLY A 312 -2.28 3.75 -20.72
C GLY A 312 -0.85 4.23 -20.42
N PRO A 313 -0.21 3.83 -19.30
CA PRO A 313 1.18 4.13 -19.01
C PRO A 313 2.15 3.66 -20.08
N TYR A 314 1.97 2.44 -20.61
CA TYR A 314 2.79 1.93 -21.72
C TYR A 314 2.72 2.84 -22.94
N LYS A 315 1.50 3.16 -23.41
CA LYS A 315 1.30 4.03 -24.56
C LYS A 315 1.94 5.40 -24.35
N ALA A 316 1.70 6.03 -23.19
CA ALA A 316 2.31 7.33 -22.87
C ALA A 316 3.84 7.27 -22.89
N SER A 317 4.45 6.23 -22.35
CA SER A 317 5.90 6.08 -22.31
C SER A 317 6.55 5.78 -23.67
N THR A 318 5.79 5.24 -24.62
CA THR A 318 6.29 4.97 -25.98
C THR A 318 6.06 6.09 -26.96
N GLU A 319 4.98 6.85 -26.83
CA GLU A 319 4.58 7.86 -27.80
C GLU A 319 5.27 9.22 -27.64
N ASN A 320 5.61 9.62 -26.43
CA ASN A 320 6.20 10.94 -26.21
C ASN A 320 7.25 10.97 -25.09
N GLN A 321 8.13 11.99 -25.16
CA GLN A 321 9.24 12.14 -24.22
C GLN A 321 8.75 12.38 -22.79
N GLN A 322 7.72 13.17 -22.62
CA GLN A 322 7.18 13.47 -21.29
C GLN A 322 6.63 12.22 -20.59
N GLY A 323 5.95 11.34 -21.33
CA GLY A 323 5.49 10.05 -20.81
C GLY A 323 6.66 9.13 -20.43
N ARG A 324 7.76 9.15 -21.22
CA ARG A 324 9.00 8.43 -20.86
C ARG A 324 9.59 8.95 -19.55
N ASP A 325 9.71 10.25 -19.41
CA ASP A 325 10.23 10.90 -18.21
C ASP A 325 9.36 10.59 -16.98
N ASP A 326 8.04 10.62 -17.13
CA ASP A 326 7.10 10.30 -16.05
C ASP A 326 7.23 8.84 -15.58
N GLU A 327 7.30 7.88 -16.51
CA GLU A 327 7.49 6.48 -16.13
C GLU A 327 8.88 6.24 -15.51
N ALA A 328 9.92 6.90 -16.01
CA ALA A 328 11.25 6.83 -15.39
C ALA A 328 11.22 7.31 -13.94
N ARG A 329 10.53 8.43 -13.65
CA ARG A 329 10.34 8.91 -12.27
C ARG A 329 9.58 7.92 -11.41
N VAL A 330 8.52 7.32 -11.93
CA VAL A 330 7.74 6.32 -11.19
C VAL A 330 8.62 5.13 -10.82
N PHE A 331 9.39 4.58 -11.76
CA PHE A 331 10.27 3.44 -11.47
C PHE A 331 11.49 3.82 -10.62
N TYR A 332 12.01 5.04 -10.75
CA TYR A 332 12.99 5.60 -9.82
C TYR A 332 12.46 5.61 -8.37
N VAL A 333 11.25 6.14 -8.17
CA VAL A 333 10.61 6.13 -6.85
C VAL A 333 10.45 4.70 -6.34
N GLY A 334 9.94 3.77 -7.18
CA GLY A 334 9.76 2.38 -6.79
C GLY A 334 11.06 1.71 -6.34
N ALA A 335 12.13 1.86 -7.12
CA ALA A 335 13.44 1.30 -6.82
C ALA A 335 14.02 1.85 -5.52
N THR A 336 13.90 3.17 -5.29
CA THR A 336 14.44 3.85 -4.12
C THR A 336 13.67 3.61 -2.81
N ARG A 337 12.64 2.76 -2.82
CA ARG A 337 11.97 2.32 -1.57
C ARG A 337 12.73 1.22 -0.84
N ALA A 338 13.69 0.55 -1.50
CA ALA A 338 14.46 -0.55 -0.94
C ALA A 338 15.60 -0.08 -0.04
N LYS A 339 15.66 -0.58 1.20
CA LYS A 339 16.74 -0.30 2.15
C LYS A 339 17.86 -1.35 2.12
N LYS A 340 17.55 -2.59 1.75
CA LYS A 340 18.54 -3.69 1.74
C LYS A 340 18.51 -4.48 0.44
N GLU A 341 17.34 -4.89 -0.02
CA GLU A 341 17.21 -5.78 -1.15
C GLU A 341 16.13 -5.30 -2.13
N LEU A 342 16.47 -5.21 -3.41
CA LEU A 342 15.57 -4.88 -4.52
C LEU A 342 15.46 -6.06 -5.48
N HIS A 343 14.27 -6.63 -5.59
CA HIS A 343 13.94 -7.59 -6.63
C HIS A 343 13.15 -6.91 -7.74
N ILE A 344 13.66 -6.92 -8.95
CA ILE A 344 12.98 -6.46 -10.15
C ILE A 344 12.29 -7.67 -10.76
N ILE A 345 10.99 -7.65 -10.87
CA ILE A 345 10.20 -8.77 -11.35
C ILE A 345 9.87 -8.57 -12.82
N HIS A 346 10.52 -9.38 -13.65
CA HIS A 346 10.26 -9.44 -15.08
C HIS A 346 8.96 -10.22 -15.33
N ARG A 347 8.08 -9.67 -16.15
CA ARG A 347 6.84 -10.33 -16.52
C ARG A 347 7.07 -11.33 -17.65
N THR A 348 6.53 -12.54 -17.48
CA THR A 348 6.65 -13.60 -18.48
C THR A 348 5.42 -13.78 -19.37
N GLU A 349 4.25 -13.22 -19.01
CA GLU A 349 2.96 -13.47 -19.66
C GLU A 349 2.16 -12.19 -19.98
N GLY A 350 2.74 -11.01 -19.83
CA GLY A 350 2.05 -9.76 -20.01
C GLY A 350 2.22 -9.11 -21.38
N GLN A 351 1.27 -8.23 -21.70
CA GLN A 351 1.30 -7.47 -22.94
C GLN A 351 2.27 -6.29 -22.89
N PHE A 352 2.45 -5.68 -21.71
CA PHE A 352 3.23 -4.44 -21.57
C PHE A 352 4.08 -4.44 -20.32
N GLU A 353 5.30 -3.92 -20.45
CA GLU A 353 6.31 -3.88 -19.41
C GLU A 353 7.15 -2.60 -19.52
N TYR A 354 7.71 -2.14 -18.41
CA TYR A 354 8.70 -1.07 -18.39
C TYR A 354 10.09 -1.64 -18.74
N GLU A 355 10.31 -1.88 -20.01
CA GLU A 355 11.56 -2.46 -20.54
C GLU A 355 12.82 -1.64 -20.24
N PRO A 356 12.80 -0.27 -20.19
CA PRO A 356 14.02 0.50 -19.96
C PRO A 356 14.77 0.12 -18.69
N ILE A 357 14.09 -0.38 -17.64
CA ILE A 357 14.75 -0.81 -16.40
C ILE A 357 15.77 -1.94 -16.62
N PHE A 358 15.53 -2.82 -17.58
CA PHE A 358 16.43 -3.93 -17.89
C PHE A 358 17.67 -3.49 -18.66
N PHE A 359 17.58 -2.41 -19.46
CA PHE A 359 18.76 -1.79 -20.06
C PHE A 359 19.65 -1.18 -18.98
N HIS A 360 19.08 -0.50 -18.04
CA HIS A 360 19.81 0.08 -16.91
C HIS A 360 20.42 -1.01 -16.05
N GLU A 361 19.71 -2.11 -15.83
CA GLU A 361 20.17 -3.26 -15.03
C GLU A 361 21.38 -3.93 -15.69
N ARG A 362 21.32 -4.27 -16.98
CA ARG A 362 22.43 -4.91 -17.72
C ARG A 362 23.70 -4.06 -17.73
N ASN A 363 23.55 -2.75 -17.79
CA ASN A 363 24.66 -1.83 -17.78
C ASN A 363 25.22 -1.54 -16.36
N CYS A 364 24.66 -2.13 -15.31
CA CYS A 364 25.14 -2.03 -13.93
C CYS A 364 26.00 -3.23 -13.50
N ALA A 365 26.14 -4.26 -14.36
CA ALA A 365 26.90 -5.49 -14.08
C ALA A 365 28.40 -5.30 -14.26
#